data_6d3e4f7b0ef3920b9640fe73622fe99c
#
_entry.id   6d3e4f7b0ef3920b9640fe73622fe99c
#
_cell.length_a   1.000
_cell.length_b   1.000
_cell.length_c   1.000
_cell.angle_alpha   90.00
_cell.angle_beta   90.00
_cell.angle_gamma   90.00
#
_symmetry.space_group_name_H-M   'P 1'
#
loop_
_entity.id
_entity.type
_entity.pdbx_description
1 polymer ?
#
loop_
_entity_poly.entity_id
_entity_poly.type
_entity_poly.pdbx_seq_one_letter_code
_entity_poly.pdbx_strand_id
1 'polypeptide(L)'
;LIGEQTVNDIVSSFKNHLNETSLTRGRIVKVILDMPQYNDARKRIIRIWLPDGYEADSEKRYPVIYMHDGQNLFDRYTSFSGEWEIDESLGAMMDGGYEGSIVVGIDNSDDRLNEYSPSWPRSSGGSAHIQNPSGEKYAQFIIKTVKPYVDANFNANPNKEATGVGGSSMGGVISFYMALTYPEVFGYALLFSTAMWVYQSDVTTAFLDEVSIARLSVFPRLYLYAGGLEPDVTPYVESIRSALIDRGYPEANIAWHVDQNRGHDEAAWAHYFPIGYRWLVGL
;
A
#
# COMPACT_ATOMS: atom_id res chain seq x y z
N LEU A 1 -25.81 -3.89 -41.68
CA LEU A 1 -26.74 -3.38 -40.66
C LEU A 1 -26.70 -4.34 -39.49
N ILE A 2 -26.10 -3.91 -38.36
CA ILE A 2 -26.15 -4.65 -37.08
C ILE A 2 -27.58 -4.46 -36.58
N GLY A 3 -28.31 -5.55 -36.35
CA GLY A 3 -29.71 -5.46 -35.91
C GLY A 3 -29.84 -4.81 -34.54
N GLU A 4 -30.98 -4.14 -34.25
CA GLU A 4 -31.25 -3.51 -32.97
C GLU A 4 -31.11 -4.49 -31.80
N GLN A 5 -31.45 -5.78 -32.00
CA GLN A 5 -31.28 -6.84 -31.01
C GLN A 5 -29.81 -7.02 -30.60
N THR A 6 -28.88 -7.01 -31.60
CA THR A 6 -27.44 -7.15 -31.35
C THR A 6 -26.87 -5.94 -30.56
N VAL A 7 -27.38 -4.73 -30.82
CA VAL A 7 -26.96 -3.52 -30.07
C VAL A 7 -27.47 -3.59 -28.63
N ASN A 8 -28.72 -4.03 -28.43
CA ASN A 8 -29.28 -4.20 -27.08
C ASN A 8 -28.57 -5.28 -26.28
N ASP A 9 -28.17 -6.38 -26.94
CA ASP A 9 -27.38 -7.46 -26.31
C ASP A 9 -25.99 -6.98 -25.90
N ILE A 10 -25.33 -6.19 -26.77
CA ILE A 10 -24.03 -5.56 -26.47
C ILE A 10 -24.19 -4.57 -25.31
N VAL A 11 -25.18 -3.68 -25.34
CA VAL A 11 -25.43 -2.70 -24.27
C VAL A 11 -25.79 -3.39 -22.95
N SER A 12 -26.58 -4.46 -23.02
CA SER A 12 -26.93 -5.27 -21.84
C SER A 12 -25.71 -5.98 -21.27
N SER A 13 -24.88 -6.56 -22.13
CA SER A 13 -23.60 -7.18 -21.74
C SER A 13 -22.66 -6.17 -21.11
N PHE A 14 -22.50 -4.97 -21.69
CA PHE A 14 -21.71 -3.88 -21.10
C PHE A 14 -22.27 -3.43 -19.74
N LYS A 15 -23.60 -3.29 -19.59
CA LYS A 15 -24.23 -2.93 -18.32
C LYS A 15 -24.06 -4.01 -17.25
N ASN A 16 -24.09 -5.28 -17.65
CA ASN A 16 -23.85 -6.40 -16.72
C ASN A 16 -22.38 -6.39 -16.25
N HIS A 17 -21.41 -6.17 -17.14
CA HIS A 17 -19.98 -6.06 -16.77
C HIS A 17 -19.70 -4.84 -15.86
N LEU A 18 -20.43 -3.73 -16.01
CA LEU A 18 -20.27 -2.55 -15.16
C LEU A 18 -20.77 -2.77 -13.71
N ASN A 19 -21.53 -3.83 -13.46
CA ASN A 19 -22.04 -4.20 -12.12
C ASN A 19 -21.34 -5.44 -11.55
N GLU A 20 -20.43 -6.07 -12.28
CA GLU A 20 -19.66 -7.20 -11.76
C GLU A 20 -18.64 -6.72 -10.73
N THR A 21 -18.53 -7.44 -9.65
CA THR A 21 -17.50 -7.25 -8.63
C THR A 21 -17.02 -8.62 -8.15
N SER A 22 -15.75 -8.74 -7.86
CA SER A 22 -15.19 -9.91 -7.18
C SER A 22 -15.12 -9.76 -5.66
N LEU A 23 -15.57 -8.61 -5.12
CA LEU A 23 -15.60 -8.39 -3.68
C LEU A 23 -16.41 -9.49 -2.99
N THR A 24 -15.78 -10.21 -2.08
CA THR A 24 -16.37 -11.37 -1.39
C THR A 24 -16.79 -11.06 0.03
N ARG A 25 -16.12 -10.11 0.71
CA ARG A 25 -16.31 -9.79 2.13
C ARG A 25 -16.28 -8.29 2.36
N GLY A 26 -17.00 -7.84 3.39
CA GLY A 26 -17.05 -6.44 3.74
C GLY A 26 -17.77 -5.57 2.71
N ARG A 27 -17.45 -4.30 2.71
CA ARG A 27 -18.00 -3.33 1.74
C ARG A 27 -16.99 -2.22 1.47
N ILE A 28 -17.07 -1.63 0.29
CA ILE A 28 -16.21 -0.51 -0.12
C ILE A 28 -17.02 0.78 -0.18
N VAL A 29 -16.53 1.82 0.49
CA VAL A 29 -16.95 3.20 0.31
C VAL A 29 -15.94 3.90 -0.57
N LYS A 30 -16.37 4.43 -1.72
CA LYS A 30 -15.51 5.20 -2.63
C LYS A 30 -15.74 6.68 -2.43
N VAL A 31 -14.67 7.42 -2.24
CA VAL A 31 -14.70 8.89 -2.15
C VAL A 31 -13.66 9.49 -3.08
N ILE A 32 -13.87 10.74 -3.49
CA ILE A 32 -12.91 11.49 -4.29
C ILE A 32 -12.44 12.66 -3.44
N LEU A 33 -11.15 12.73 -3.18
CA LEU A 33 -10.54 13.79 -2.40
C LEU A 33 -9.68 14.70 -3.29
N ASP A 34 -9.71 15.99 -3.04
CA ASP A 34 -8.77 16.94 -3.61
C ASP A 34 -7.37 16.70 -3.06
N MET A 35 -6.34 16.94 -3.87
CA MET A 35 -4.94 16.82 -3.48
C MET A 35 -4.31 18.22 -3.37
N PRO A 36 -4.57 18.97 -2.29
CA PRO A 36 -4.12 20.37 -2.15
C PRO A 36 -2.59 20.53 -2.07
N GLN A 37 -1.86 19.44 -1.91
CA GLN A 37 -0.40 19.40 -1.96
C GLN A 37 0.16 19.65 -3.36
N TYR A 38 -0.70 19.51 -4.37
CA TYR A 38 -0.38 19.74 -5.78
C TYR A 38 -1.11 21.00 -6.28
N ASN A 39 -0.48 21.75 -7.18
CA ASN A 39 -1.01 23.01 -7.66
C ASN A 39 -1.84 22.89 -8.96
N ASP A 40 -2.20 21.66 -9.35
CA ASP A 40 -2.87 21.35 -10.61
C ASP A 40 -4.33 20.87 -10.44
N ALA A 41 -4.91 21.11 -9.25
CA ALA A 41 -6.27 20.72 -8.89
C ALA A 41 -6.59 19.22 -9.08
N ARG A 42 -5.56 18.35 -9.03
CA ARG A 42 -5.76 16.91 -9.15
C ARG A 42 -6.58 16.36 -7.99
N LYS A 43 -7.27 15.27 -8.27
CA LYS A 43 -8.09 14.54 -7.29
C LYS A 43 -7.67 13.09 -7.24
N ARG A 44 -8.06 12.40 -6.16
CA ARG A 44 -7.75 11.01 -5.97
C ARG A 44 -8.98 10.22 -5.53
N ILE A 45 -9.19 9.07 -6.16
CA ILE A 45 -10.16 8.08 -5.69
C ILE A 45 -9.55 7.35 -4.50
N ILE A 46 -10.29 7.30 -3.42
CA ILE A 46 -9.97 6.55 -2.21
C ILE A 46 -11.04 5.47 -2.04
N ARG A 47 -10.60 4.22 -1.90
CA ARG A 47 -11.43 3.04 -1.66
C ARG A 47 -11.29 2.63 -0.21
N ILE A 48 -12.31 2.81 0.59
CA ILE A 48 -12.29 2.49 2.01
C ILE A 48 -13.05 1.19 2.19
N TRP A 49 -12.32 0.11 2.40
CA TRP A 49 -12.90 -1.19 2.71
C TRP A 49 -13.20 -1.26 4.21
N LEU A 50 -14.42 -1.63 4.52
CA LEU A 50 -14.94 -1.80 5.87
C LEU A 50 -15.23 -3.28 6.12
N PRO A 51 -14.79 -3.86 7.26
CA PRO A 51 -14.97 -5.29 7.54
C PRO A 51 -16.43 -5.67 7.73
N ASP A 52 -16.74 -6.96 7.63
CA ASP A 52 -18.04 -7.49 7.99
C ASP A 52 -18.39 -7.09 9.42
N GLY A 53 -19.66 -6.75 9.66
CA GLY A 53 -20.12 -6.29 10.98
C GLY A 53 -19.67 -4.90 11.37
N TYR A 54 -19.11 -4.11 10.44
CA TYR A 54 -18.81 -2.70 10.70
C TYR A 54 -20.09 -1.89 10.92
N GLU A 55 -20.21 -1.29 12.08
CA GLU A 55 -21.32 -0.40 12.47
C GLU A 55 -20.80 1.00 12.77
N ALA A 56 -21.27 2.00 12.01
CA ALA A 56 -20.78 3.37 12.10
C ALA A 56 -20.98 4.01 13.48
N ASP A 57 -22.07 3.66 14.17
CA ASP A 57 -22.42 4.22 15.48
C ASP A 57 -21.80 3.42 16.66
N SER A 58 -20.96 2.42 16.36
CA SER A 58 -20.28 1.60 17.36
C SER A 58 -19.11 2.37 18.00
N GLU A 59 -18.82 2.08 19.26
CA GLU A 59 -17.62 2.57 19.95
C GLU A 59 -16.34 1.80 19.54
N LYS A 60 -16.48 0.68 18.84
CA LYS A 60 -15.35 -0.11 18.34
C LYS A 60 -14.48 0.74 17.41
N ARG A 61 -13.16 0.65 17.61
CA ARG A 61 -12.18 1.33 16.77
C ARG A 61 -11.29 0.29 16.09
N TYR A 62 -11.14 0.44 14.78
CA TYR A 62 -10.40 -0.49 13.93
C TYR A 62 -9.00 0.04 13.62
N PRO A 63 -7.97 -0.80 13.62
CA PRO A 63 -6.70 -0.45 13.01
C PRO A 63 -6.90 -0.13 11.51
N VAL A 64 -6.05 0.75 11.00
CA VAL A 64 -6.13 1.24 9.61
C VAL A 64 -4.82 0.99 8.89
N ILE A 65 -4.89 0.42 7.69
CA ILE A 65 -3.75 0.38 6.78
C ILE A 65 -4.05 1.16 5.50
N TYR A 66 -3.15 2.08 5.14
CA TYR A 66 -3.19 2.87 3.92
C TYR A 66 -2.38 2.13 2.86
N MET A 67 -3.06 1.66 1.81
CA MET A 67 -2.44 0.84 0.75
C MET A 67 -2.41 1.60 -0.57
N HIS A 68 -1.27 1.59 -1.22
CA HIS A 68 -1.10 2.15 -2.56
C HIS A 68 -1.73 1.26 -3.62
N ASP A 69 -1.94 1.81 -4.83
CA ASP A 69 -2.57 1.10 -5.95
C ASP A 69 -3.96 0.54 -5.59
N GLY A 70 -4.79 1.38 -4.98
CA GLY A 70 -6.07 1.01 -4.38
C GLY A 70 -7.03 0.24 -5.29
N GLN A 71 -6.95 0.47 -6.61
CA GLN A 71 -7.76 -0.24 -7.61
C GLN A 71 -7.42 -1.74 -7.72
N ASN A 72 -6.24 -2.18 -7.24
CA ASN A 72 -5.79 -3.57 -7.32
C ASN A 72 -6.09 -4.39 -6.06
N LEU A 73 -6.70 -3.81 -5.02
CA LEU A 73 -6.71 -4.42 -3.69
C LEU A 73 -7.87 -5.39 -3.45
N PHE A 74 -9.06 -5.11 -3.99
CA PHE A 74 -10.32 -5.73 -3.55
C PHE A 74 -11.20 -6.25 -4.68
N ASP A 75 -10.88 -5.97 -5.94
CA ASP A 75 -11.79 -6.26 -7.05
C ASP A 75 -11.00 -6.41 -8.36
N ARG A 76 -10.97 -7.63 -8.88
CA ARG A 76 -10.26 -7.95 -10.14
C ARG A 76 -10.78 -7.15 -11.34
N TYR A 77 -12.05 -6.72 -11.32
CA TYR A 77 -12.62 -5.92 -12.41
C TYR A 77 -12.18 -4.46 -12.40
N THR A 78 -11.60 -3.98 -11.31
CA THR A 78 -10.97 -2.66 -11.23
C THR A 78 -9.44 -2.73 -11.29
N SER A 79 -8.88 -3.91 -11.13
CA SER A 79 -7.45 -4.16 -11.07
C SER A 79 -6.79 -3.99 -12.45
N PHE A 80 -5.58 -3.43 -12.46
CA PHE A 80 -4.81 -3.24 -13.69
C PHE A 80 -4.00 -4.49 -14.08
N SER A 81 -3.42 -5.19 -13.11
CA SER A 81 -2.51 -6.32 -13.37
C SER A 81 -2.73 -7.53 -12.46
N GLY A 82 -3.85 -7.59 -11.76
CA GLY A 82 -4.19 -8.65 -10.82
C GLY A 82 -4.73 -8.07 -9.52
N GLU A 83 -5.29 -8.92 -8.70
CA GLU A 83 -5.93 -8.55 -7.44
C GLU A 83 -5.08 -9.02 -6.25
N TRP A 84 -5.05 -8.21 -5.18
CA TRP A 84 -4.38 -8.57 -3.93
C TRP A 84 -5.25 -9.44 -2.99
N GLU A 85 -6.52 -9.65 -3.32
CA GLU A 85 -7.45 -10.46 -2.54
C GLU A 85 -7.45 -10.08 -1.04
N ILE A 86 -7.45 -8.77 -0.75
CA ILE A 86 -7.34 -8.29 0.64
C ILE A 86 -8.61 -8.57 1.43
N ASP A 87 -9.77 -8.45 0.82
CA ASP A 87 -11.06 -8.73 1.48
C ASP A 87 -11.21 -10.21 1.79
N GLU A 88 -10.77 -11.13 0.92
CA GLU A 88 -10.71 -12.56 1.19
C GLU A 88 -9.76 -12.87 2.35
N SER A 89 -8.55 -12.28 2.30
CA SER A 89 -7.52 -12.50 3.30
C SER A 89 -7.95 -12.02 4.69
N LEU A 90 -8.48 -10.80 4.78
CA LEU A 90 -8.97 -10.25 6.05
C LEU A 90 -10.26 -10.97 6.50
N GLY A 91 -11.14 -11.36 5.57
CA GLY A 91 -12.30 -12.18 5.86
C GLY A 91 -11.92 -13.51 6.49
N ALA A 92 -10.96 -14.23 5.93
CA ALA A 92 -10.43 -15.47 6.50
C ALA A 92 -9.77 -15.26 7.87
N MET A 93 -9.04 -14.15 8.07
CA MET A 93 -8.49 -13.81 9.39
C MET A 93 -9.60 -13.56 10.41
N MET A 94 -10.69 -12.89 10.01
CA MET A 94 -11.85 -12.64 10.88
C MET A 94 -12.59 -13.93 11.24
N ASP A 95 -12.73 -14.86 10.32
CA ASP A 95 -13.27 -16.21 10.60
C ASP A 95 -12.39 -16.96 11.62
N GLY A 96 -11.10 -16.66 11.68
CA GLY A 96 -10.14 -17.13 12.69
C GLY A 96 -10.13 -16.33 14.00
N GLY A 97 -11.04 -15.38 14.19
CA GLY A 97 -11.18 -14.60 15.42
C GLY A 97 -10.50 -13.22 15.42
N TYR A 98 -9.94 -12.77 14.29
CA TYR A 98 -9.45 -11.40 14.18
C TYR A 98 -10.62 -10.41 14.16
N GLU A 99 -10.49 -9.31 14.87
CA GLU A 99 -11.59 -8.34 14.99
C GLU A 99 -11.81 -7.44 13.77
N GLY A 100 -10.93 -7.51 12.77
CA GLY A 100 -11.00 -6.75 11.53
C GLY A 100 -10.16 -5.48 11.53
N SER A 101 -10.00 -4.92 10.34
CA SER A 101 -9.31 -3.65 10.07
C SER A 101 -10.09 -2.83 9.05
N ILE A 102 -9.83 -1.54 8.98
CA ILE A 102 -10.18 -0.70 7.84
C ILE A 102 -8.98 -0.69 6.89
N VAL A 103 -9.23 -0.91 5.60
CA VAL A 103 -8.19 -0.76 4.57
C VAL A 103 -8.53 0.42 3.68
N VAL A 104 -7.59 1.35 3.58
CA VAL A 104 -7.74 2.56 2.78
C VAL A 104 -6.88 2.43 1.54
N GLY A 105 -7.49 2.02 0.44
CA GLY A 105 -6.84 1.94 -0.87
C GLY A 105 -6.81 3.30 -1.55
N ILE A 106 -5.62 3.77 -1.89
CA ILE A 106 -5.39 5.00 -2.65
C ILE A 106 -5.15 4.61 -4.10
N ASP A 107 -6.10 4.88 -4.99
CA ASP A 107 -5.94 4.59 -6.42
C ASP A 107 -4.71 5.33 -6.96
N ASN A 108 -3.99 4.73 -7.88
CA ASN A 108 -2.92 5.43 -8.58
C ASN A 108 -3.46 6.30 -9.74
N SER A 109 -2.57 6.99 -10.41
CA SER A 109 -2.83 7.79 -11.60
C SER A 109 -1.74 7.54 -12.65
N ASP A 110 -1.88 8.17 -13.82
CA ASP A 110 -0.83 8.16 -14.85
C ASP A 110 0.49 8.77 -14.34
N ASP A 111 0.45 9.57 -13.27
CA ASP A 111 1.62 10.16 -12.61
C ASP A 111 2.21 9.28 -11.49
N ARG A 112 1.77 8.02 -11.37
CA ARG A 112 2.14 7.06 -10.31
C ARG A 112 3.64 7.02 -10.01
N LEU A 113 4.45 6.96 -11.06
CA LEU A 113 5.90 6.83 -10.87
C LEU A 113 6.53 8.09 -10.23
N ASN A 114 6.02 9.27 -10.55
CA ASN A 114 6.46 10.50 -9.89
C ASN A 114 5.91 10.61 -8.47
N GLU A 115 4.63 10.30 -8.26
CA GLU A 115 3.96 10.37 -6.96
C GLU A 115 4.54 9.37 -5.94
N TYR A 116 5.00 8.20 -6.39
CA TYR A 116 5.59 7.18 -5.51
C TYR A 116 7.11 7.30 -5.37
N SER A 117 7.70 8.32 -6.00
CA SER A 117 9.15 8.56 -5.96
C SER A 117 9.50 9.71 -5.03
N PRO A 118 10.18 9.43 -3.90
CA PRO A 118 10.91 10.46 -3.17
C PRO A 118 11.97 11.12 -4.05
N SER A 119 12.38 12.34 -3.70
CA SER A 119 13.38 13.13 -4.44
C SER A 119 14.81 12.58 -4.27
N TRP A 120 14.96 11.26 -4.29
CA TRP A 120 16.24 10.58 -4.13
C TRP A 120 17.04 10.52 -5.44
N PRO A 121 18.39 10.44 -5.37
CA PRO A 121 19.24 10.19 -6.54
C PRO A 121 18.89 8.88 -7.23
N ARG A 122 18.63 8.92 -8.55
CA ARG A 122 18.20 7.78 -9.35
C ARG A 122 19.34 7.19 -10.16
N SER A 123 19.29 5.88 -10.42
CA SER A 123 20.20 5.20 -11.31
C SER A 123 19.95 5.62 -12.77
N SER A 124 20.96 5.58 -13.62
CA SER A 124 20.84 5.94 -15.04
C SER A 124 19.89 5.04 -15.85
N GLY A 125 19.66 3.79 -15.38
CA GLY A 125 18.78 2.82 -16.05
C GLY A 125 17.35 2.80 -15.52
N GLY A 126 17.12 3.20 -14.25
CA GLY A 126 15.81 3.08 -13.56
C GLY A 126 14.91 4.29 -13.70
N SER A 127 15.40 5.39 -14.24
CA SER A 127 14.79 6.71 -14.05
C SER A 127 14.11 7.31 -15.29
N ALA A 128 14.10 6.63 -16.44
CA ALA A 128 13.61 7.22 -17.70
C ALA A 128 12.14 7.70 -17.63
N HIS A 129 11.34 7.10 -16.76
CA HIS A 129 9.92 7.42 -16.60
C HIS A 129 9.61 8.30 -15.37
N ILE A 130 10.59 8.55 -14.50
CA ILE A 130 10.44 9.41 -13.31
C ILE A 130 11.08 10.77 -13.64
N GLN A 131 10.26 11.72 -14.08
CA GLN A 131 10.75 13.01 -14.53
C GLN A 131 10.64 14.09 -13.44
N ASN A 132 9.56 14.06 -12.65
CA ASN A 132 9.24 15.05 -11.63
C ASN A 132 8.84 14.35 -10.32
N PRO A 133 9.79 13.73 -9.57
CA PRO A 133 9.48 13.03 -8.35
C PRO A 133 8.74 13.92 -7.36
N SER A 134 7.70 13.39 -6.74
CA SER A 134 6.80 14.14 -5.85
C SER A 134 6.31 13.31 -4.67
N GLY A 135 7.07 12.29 -4.27
CA GLY A 135 6.74 11.38 -3.18
C GLY A 135 6.49 12.11 -1.86
N GLU A 136 7.21 13.19 -1.60
CA GLU A 136 7.01 14.02 -0.42
C GLU A 136 5.62 14.66 -0.39
N LYS A 137 5.14 15.15 -1.54
CA LYS A 137 3.80 15.74 -1.67
C LYS A 137 2.73 14.66 -1.52
N TYR A 138 2.96 13.49 -2.12
CA TYR A 138 2.06 12.36 -2.01
C TYR A 138 1.96 11.85 -0.56
N ALA A 139 3.06 11.73 0.15
CA ALA A 139 3.06 11.40 1.57
C ALA A 139 2.26 12.42 2.39
N GLN A 140 2.47 13.73 2.14
CA GLN A 140 1.72 14.78 2.81
C GLN A 140 0.22 14.74 2.45
N PHE A 141 -0.15 14.33 1.24
CA PHE A 141 -1.56 14.11 0.89
C PHE A 141 -2.18 13.03 1.77
N ILE A 142 -1.52 11.88 1.95
CA ILE A 142 -2.03 10.81 2.80
C ILE A 142 -2.13 11.29 4.26
N ILE A 143 -1.09 11.92 4.78
CA ILE A 143 -1.01 12.33 6.19
C ILE A 143 -1.98 13.48 6.53
N LYS A 144 -2.09 14.47 5.63
CA LYS A 144 -2.82 15.71 5.94
C LYS A 144 -4.21 15.80 5.31
N THR A 145 -4.55 14.91 4.38
CA THR A 145 -5.86 14.91 3.72
C THR A 145 -6.59 13.59 3.90
N VAL A 146 -5.98 12.47 3.50
CA VAL A 146 -6.67 11.16 3.54
C VAL A 146 -6.87 10.68 4.97
N LYS A 147 -5.80 10.66 5.79
CA LYS A 147 -5.89 10.18 7.18
C LYS A 147 -6.86 10.99 8.02
N PRO A 148 -6.83 12.33 8.05
CA PRO A 148 -7.83 13.11 8.79
C PRO A 148 -9.26 12.89 8.31
N TYR A 149 -9.46 12.68 7.00
CA TYR A 149 -10.78 12.34 6.47
C TYR A 149 -11.26 10.98 7.01
N VAL A 150 -10.40 9.97 7.00
CA VAL A 150 -10.73 8.63 7.52
C VAL A 150 -11.00 8.68 9.02
N ASP A 151 -10.15 9.32 9.79
CA ASP A 151 -10.28 9.45 11.25
C ASP A 151 -11.58 10.16 11.66
N ALA A 152 -12.04 11.12 10.86
CA ALA A 152 -13.24 11.90 11.13
C ALA A 152 -14.55 11.22 10.71
N ASN A 153 -14.51 10.33 9.72
CA ASN A 153 -15.74 9.78 9.10
C ASN A 153 -15.93 8.27 9.33
N PHE A 154 -14.95 7.59 9.91
CA PHE A 154 -15.00 6.15 10.14
C PHE A 154 -14.51 5.82 11.56
N ASN A 155 -14.85 4.64 12.06
CA ASN A 155 -14.41 4.16 13.37
C ASN A 155 -12.93 3.73 13.34
N ALA A 156 -12.07 4.60 12.85
CA ALA A 156 -10.63 4.41 12.82
C ALA A 156 -10.02 4.57 14.22
N ASN A 157 -9.02 3.75 14.53
CA ASN A 157 -8.12 4.01 15.65
C ASN A 157 -7.01 4.94 15.14
N PRO A 158 -6.95 6.21 15.57
CA PRO A 158 -6.00 7.18 15.03
C PRO A 158 -4.58 7.02 15.53
N ASN A 159 -4.36 6.15 16.53
CA ASN A 159 -3.04 5.94 17.14
C ASN A 159 -2.08 5.32 16.11
N LYS A 160 -0.82 5.72 16.18
CA LYS A 160 0.23 5.22 15.27
C LYS A 160 0.39 3.70 15.33
N GLU A 161 0.26 3.10 16.50
CA GLU A 161 0.37 1.64 16.71
C GLU A 161 -0.72 0.87 15.94
N ALA A 162 -1.84 1.54 15.63
CA ALA A 162 -2.94 1.02 14.86
C ALA A 162 -2.99 1.57 13.42
N THR A 163 -1.96 2.32 12.99
CA THR A 163 -1.89 2.95 11.67
C THR A 163 -0.73 2.38 10.88
N GLY A 164 -1.01 1.81 9.71
CA GLY A 164 0.00 1.26 8.81
C GLY A 164 -0.03 1.86 7.42
N VAL A 165 1.02 1.60 6.67
CA VAL A 165 1.14 1.93 5.25
C VAL A 165 1.69 0.72 4.50
N GLY A 166 1.32 0.55 3.22
CA GLY A 166 1.84 -0.59 2.47
C GLY A 166 1.61 -0.50 0.97
N GLY A 167 2.38 -1.29 0.26
CA GLY A 167 2.27 -1.44 -1.18
C GLY A 167 3.42 -2.24 -1.77
N SER A 168 3.39 -2.41 -3.08
CA SER A 168 4.39 -3.17 -3.83
C SER A 168 5.15 -2.33 -4.83
N SER A 169 6.32 -2.80 -5.22
CA SER A 169 7.13 -2.15 -6.25
C SER A 169 7.48 -0.70 -5.85
N MET A 170 7.11 0.29 -6.66
CA MET A 170 7.20 1.70 -6.28
C MET A 170 6.30 2.06 -5.09
N GLY A 171 5.17 1.36 -4.88
CA GLY A 171 4.35 1.46 -3.67
C GLY A 171 5.10 1.00 -2.41
N GLY A 172 5.98 0.00 -2.53
CA GLY A 172 6.91 -0.39 -1.47
C GLY A 172 7.93 0.71 -1.16
N VAL A 173 8.46 1.39 -2.19
CA VAL A 173 9.41 2.52 -2.03
C VAL A 173 8.78 3.65 -1.23
N ILE A 174 7.60 4.13 -1.65
CA ILE A 174 6.94 5.23 -0.94
C ILE A 174 6.48 4.83 0.46
N SER A 175 6.10 3.55 0.67
CA SER A 175 5.78 3.03 2.02
C SER A 175 7.00 3.03 2.94
N PHE A 176 8.16 2.62 2.42
CA PHE A 176 9.42 2.65 3.16
C PHE A 176 9.82 4.08 3.56
N TYR A 177 9.73 5.01 2.59
CA TYR A 177 9.94 6.43 2.85
C TYR A 177 9.00 6.95 3.95
N MET A 178 7.69 6.69 3.81
CA MET A 178 6.67 7.20 4.74
C MET A 178 6.84 6.65 6.15
N ALA A 179 7.08 5.34 6.29
CA ALA A 179 7.20 4.71 7.58
C ALA A 179 8.39 5.25 8.40
N LEU A 180 9.52 5.52 7.75
CA LEU A 180 10.73 5.98 8.43
C LEU A 180 10.83 7.50 8.56
N THR A 181 10.18 8.25 7.67
CA THR A 181 10.14 9.72 7.75
C THR A 181 9.07 10.21 8.74
N TYR A 182 7.98 9.45 8.91
CA TYR A 182 6.83 9.82 9.75
C TYR A 182 6.47 8.69 10.75
N PRO A 183 7.43 8.25 11.59
CA PRO A 183 7.19 7.15 12.54
C PRO A 183 6.20 7.52 13.66
N GLU A 184 5.91 8.83 13.81
CA GLU A 184 4.85 9.33 14.69
C GLU A 184 3.45 9.14 14.12
N VAL A 185 3.33 8.81 12.83
CA VAL A 185 2.06 8.57 12.13
C VAL A 185 1.86 7.09 11.86
N PHE A 186 2.91 6.41 11.37
CA PHE A 186 2.85 5.01 10.93
C PHE A 186 3.62 4.10 11.87
N GLY A 187 2.92 3.22 12.56
CA GLY A 187 3.52 2.23 13.46
C GLY A 187 3.94 0.94 12.78
N TYR A 188 3.52 0.72 11.52
CA TYR A 188 3.93 -0.44 10.75
C TYR A 188 3.87 -0.22 9.22
N ALA A 189 4.64 -1.01 8.48
CA ALA A 189 4.63 -0.98 7.02
C ALA A 189 4.77 -2.36 6.37
N LEU A 190 4.03 -2.56 5.26
CA LEU A 190 4.18 -3.67 4.31
C LEU A 190 5.00 -3.20 3.12
N LEU A 191 6.16 -3.82 2.90
CA LEU A 191 7.15 -3.45 1.90
C LEU A 191 7.35 -4.62 0.93
N PHE A 192 6.52 -4.69 -0.09
CA PHE A 192 6.50 -5.82 -1.02
C PHE A 192 7.24 -5.51 -2.31
N SER A 193 8.18 -6.39 -2.66
CA SER A 193 8.96 -6.27 -3.91
C SER A 193 9.45 -4.85 -4.17
N THR A 194 9.99 -4.21 -3.14
CA THR A 194 10.33 -2.78 -3.12
C THR A 194 11.35 -2.42 -4.19
N ALA A 195 10.99 -1.54 -5.13
CA ALA A 195 11.75 -1.24 -6.35
C ALA A 195 12.97 -0.32 -6.11
N MET A 196 13.85 -0.65 -5.17
CA MET A 196 15.03 0.16 -4.86
C MET A 196 16.05 0.22 -5.99
N TRP A 197 16.02 -0.74 -6.93
CA TRP A 197 16.87 -0.77 -8.13
C TRP A 197 16.70 0.47 -9.04
N VAL A 198 15.60 1.20 -8.88
CA VAL A 198 15.33 2.47 -9.59
C VAL A 198 16.30 3.56 -9.18
N TYR A 199 16.88 3.47 -7.99
CA TYR A 199 17.74 4.47 -7.38
C TYR A 199 19.22 4.08 -7.43
N GLN A 200 20.10 5.02 -7.07
CA GLN A 200 21.52 4.72 -6.90
C GLN A 200 21.73 3.74 -5.75
N SER A 201 22.79 2.94 -5.83
CA SER A 201 23.02 1.83 -4.89
C SER A 201 23.23 2.25 -3.43
N ASP A 202 23.60 3.51 -3.20
CA ASP A 202 23.83 4.09 -1.88
C ASP A 202 22.61 4.82 -1.30
N VAL A 203 21.50 4.91 -2.07
CA VAL A 203 20.30 5.65 -1.66
C VAL A 203 19.74 5.15 -0.35
N THR A 204 19.66 3.83 -0.15
CA THR A 204 19.16 3.27 1.12
C THR A 204 20.00 3.77 2.29
N THR A 205 21.30 3.68 2.18
CA THR A 205 22.24 4.15 3.20
C THR A 205 22.09 5.64 3.48
N ALA A 206 22.11 6.47 2.42
CA ALA A 206 21.97 7.92 2.52
C ALA A 206 20.64 8.33 3.17
N PHE A 207 19.52 7.68 2.78
CA PHE A 207 18.22 7.94 3.37
C PHE A 207 18.16 7.57 4.86
N LEU A 208 18.69 6.41 5.25
CA LEU A 208 18.70 5.98 6.65
C LEU A 208 19.58 6.87 7.52
N ASP A 209 20.64 7.45 6.96
CA ASP A 209 21.46 8.44 7.64
C ASP A 209 20.74 9.79 7.77
N GLU A 210 20.00 10.21 6.74
CA GLU A 210 19.18 11.43 6.75
C GLU A 210 18.08 11.36 7.82
N VAL A 211 17.30 10.28 7.87
CA VAL A 211 16.25 10.10 8.91
C VAL A 211 16.85 9.84 10.29
N SER A 212 18.17 9.66 10.38
CA SER A 212 18.89 9.49 11.64
C SER A 212 18.31 8.35 12.49
N ILE A 213 18.29 7.14 11.94
CA ILE A 213 17.71 5.94 12.58
C ILE A 213 18.11 5.82 14.06
N ALA A 214 19.37 6.07 14.38
CA ALA A 214 19.87 6.01 15.77
C ALA A 214 19.20 7.03 16.73
N ARG A 215 18.49 8.01 16.22
CA ARG A 215 17.78 9.05 17.01
C ARG A 215 16.27 8.85 17.05
N LEU A 216 15.73 7.87 16.34
CA LEU A 216 14.32 7.57 16.40
C LEU A 216 13.93 7.14 17.81
N SER A 217 12.87 7.73 18.33
CA SER A 217 12.26 7.32 19.61
C SER A 217 11.22 6.23 19.42
N VAL A 218 10.80 5.99 18.19
CA VAL A 218 9.78 5.02 17.79
C VAL A 218 10.28 4.30 16.55
N PHE A 219 10.13 2.98 16.56
CA PHE A 219 10.54 2.12 15.46
C PHE A 219 9.32 1.39 14.92
N PRO A 220 8.78 1.78 13.75
CA PRO A 220 7.71 1.04 13.10
C PRO A 220 8.05 -0.44 12.89
N ARG A 221 7.05 -1.31 12.88
CA ARG A 221 7.25 -2.69 12.46
C ARG A 221 7.28 -2.76 10.94
N LEU A 222 8.29 -3.41 10.37
CA LEU A 222 8.49 -3.51 8.92
C LEU A 222 8.41 -4.96 8.49
N TYR A 223 7.54 -5.28 7.54
CA TYR A 223 7.52 -6.57 6.89
C TYR A 223 7.98 -6.42 5.44
N LEU A 224 9.12 -7.04 5.11
CA LEU A 224 9.71 -7.01 3.78
C LEU A 224 9.45 -8.33 3.05
N TYR A 225 9.02 -8.25 1.79
CA TYR A 225 8.82 -9.43 0.95
C TYR A 225 9.38 -9.18 -0.45
N ALA A 226 9.97 -10.22 -1.05
CA ALA A 226 10.24 -10.29 -2.47
C ALA A 226 10.10 -11.72 -2.99
N GLY A 227 9.77 -11.87 -4.27
CA GLY A 227 9.88 -13.14 -4.97
C GLY A 227 11.34 -13.44 -5.35
N GLY A 228 11.77 -14.70 -5.25
CA GLY A 228 13.12 -15.13 -5.63
C GLY A 228 13.35 -15.08 -7.15
N LEU A 229 12.29 -15.01 -7.94
CA LEU A 229 12.36 -14.81 -9.39
C LEU A 229 12.49 -13.32 -9.78
N GLU A 230 12.76 -12.43 -8.83
CA GLU A 230 12.98 -11.01 -9.01
C GLU A 230 14.46 -10.65 -8.80
N PRO A 231 15.38 -10.93 -9.74
CA PRO A 231 16.82 -10.78 -9.52
C PRO A 231 17.24 -9.33 -9.23
N ASP A 232 16.46 -8.36 -9.71
CA ASP A 232 16.70 -6.93 -9.49
C ASP A 232 16.11 -6.41 -8.16
N VAL A 233 15.29 -7.19 -7.47
CA VAL A 233 14.60 -6.79 -6.24
C VAL A 233 15.07 -7.55 -5.01
N THR A 234 15.21 -8.87 -5.14
CA THR A 234 15.55 -9.77 -4.04
C THR A 234 16.76 -9.31 -3.21
N PRO A 235 17.88 -8.84 -3.80
CA PRO A 235 19.05 -8.39 -3.04
C PRO A 235 18.75 -7.20 -2.11
N TYR A 236 17.74 -6.38 -2.44
CA TYR A 236 17.41 -5.20 -1.63
C TYR A 236 16.68 -5.56 -0.32
N VAL A 237 15.99 -6.69 -0.24
CA VAL A 237 15.35 -7.14 1.01
C VAL A 237 16.41 -7.31 2.10
N GLU A 238 17.49 -8.04 1.81
CA GLU A 238 18.59 -8.25 2.76
C GLU A 238 19.39 -6.97 3.00
N SER A 239 19.65 -6.17 1.96
CA SER A 239 20.43 -4.95 2.10
C SER A 239 19.69 -3.90 2.93
N ILE A 240 18.39 -3.72 2.75
CA ILE A 240 17.56 -2.83 3.57
C ILE A 240 17.58 -3.29 5.03
N ARG A 241 17.35 -4.59 5.27
CA ARG A 241 17.37 -5.16 6.62
C ARG A 241 18.72 -4.93 7.30
N SER A 242 19.82 -5.30 6.63
CA SER A 242 21.17 -5.13 7.19
C SER A 242 21.47 -3.67 7.48
N ALA A 243 21.18 -2.77 6.53
CA ALA A 243 21.43 -1.35 6.70
C ALA A 243 20.64 -0.72 7.86
N LEU A 244 19.42 -1.21 8.13
CA LEU A 244 18.61 -0.81 9.29
C LEU A 244 19.24 -1.28 10.61
N ILE A 245 19.60 -2.58 10.68
CA ILE A 245 20.19 -3.19 11.88
C ILE A 245 21.54 -2.55 12.22
N ASP A 246 22.39 -2.33 11.24
CA ASP A 246 23.69 -1.68 11.40
C ASP A 246 23.59 -0.27 11.99
N ARG A 247 22.42 0.37 11.87
CA ARG A 247 22.11 1.70 12.42
C ARG A 247 21.34 1.64 13.74
N GLY A 248 21.17 0.45 14.31
CA GLY A 248 20.51 0.26 15.60
C GLY A 248 18.99 0.11 15.55
N TYR A 249 18.42 -0.15 14.35
CA TYR A 249 16.99 -0.51 14.28
C TYR A 249 16.74 -1.84 14.97
N PRO A 250 15.73 -1.96 15.86
CA PRO A 250 15.47 -3.21 16.58
C PRO A 250 15.14 -4.36 15.60
N GLU A 251 15.92 -5.43 15.64
CA GLU A 251 15.69 -6.59 14.77
C GLU A 251 14.29 -7.21 14.98
N ALA A 252 13.77 -7.17 16.21
CA ALA A 252 12.42 -7.63 16.54
C ALA A 252 11.30 -6.86 15.81
N ASN A 253 11.60 -5.68 15.27
CA ASN A 253 10.65 -4.87 14.50
C ASN A 253 10.76 -5.11 12.99
N ILE A 254 11.60 -6.04 12.55
CA ILE A 254 11.77 -6.37 11.14
C ILE A 254 11.44 -7.86 10.94
N ALA A 255 10.45 -8.15 10.09
CA ALA A 255 10.28 -9.47 9.52
C ALA A 255 10.51 -9.42 8.02
N TRP A 256 10.96 -10.50 7.43
CA TRP A 256 11.23 -10.56 6.00
C TRP A 256 11.06 -11.96 5.46
N HIS A 257 10.73 -12.05 4.18
CA HIS A 257 10.61 -13.32 3.47
C HIS A 257 10.98 -13.17 2.00
N VAL A 258 11.68 -14.18 1.46
CA VAL A 258 11.94 -14.33 0.02
C VAL A 258 11.43 -15.70 -0.41
N ASP A 259 10.39 -15.73 -1.24
CA ASP A 259 9.88 -16.99 -1.81
C ASP A 259 10.58 -17.27 -3.14
N GLN A 260 11.41 -18.30 -3.17
CA GLN A 260 12.24 -18.67 -4.33
C GLN A 260 11.44 -19.02 -5.59
N ASN A 261 10.14 -19.28 -5.47
CA ASN A 261 9.26 -19.74 -6.56
C ASN A 261 8.26 -18.68 -7.04
N ARG A 262 8.31 -17.45 -6.50
CA ARG A 262 7.39 -16.36 -6.83
C ARG A 262 8.10 -15.23 -7.56
N GLY A 263 7.32 -14.49 -8.35
CA GLY A 263 7.78 -13.32 -9.12
C GLY A 263 7.21 -12.01 -8.60
N HIS A 264 7.27 -11.00 -9.46
CA HIS A 264 6.81 -9.63 -9.22
C HIS A 264 5.36 -9.47 -9.68
N ASP A 265 4.44 -10.04 -8.94
CA ASP A 265 3.03 -10.07 -9.34
C ASP A 265 2.07 -10.07 -8.14
N GLU A 266 0.83 -9.65 -8.41
CA GLU A 266 -0.23 -9.53 -7.41
C GLU A 266 -0.59 -10.88 -6.77
N ALA A 267 -0.49 -12.00 -7.48
CA ALA A 267 -0.76 -13.32 -6.91
C ALA A 267 0.26 -13.72 -5.83
N ALA A 268 1.52 -13.30 -6.01
CA ALA A 268 2.54 -13.44 -4.98
C ALA A 268 2.23 -12.55 -3.76
N TRP A 269 1.85 -11.30 -4.01
CA TRP A 269 1.55 -10.33 -2.95
C TRP A 269 0.25 -10.69 -2.21
N ALA A 270 -0.79 -11.15 -2.89
CA ALA A 270 -2.01 -11.69 -2.29
C ALA A 270 -1.72 -12.84 -1.32
N HIS A 271 -0.84 -13.78 -1.73
CA HIS A 271 -0.46 -14.90 -0.89
C HIS A 271 0.27 -14.48 0.40
N TYR A 272 1.16 -13.50 0.31
CA TYR A 272 1.98 -13.07 1.45
C TYR A 272 1.36 -11.93 2.27
N PHE A 273 0.34 -11.24 1.76
CA PHE A 273 -0.35 -10.18 2.51
C PHE A 273 -0.86 -10.66 3.88
N PRO A 274 -1.64 -11.74 4.00
CA PRO A 274 -2.15 -12.17 5.30
C PRO A 274 -1.04 -12.59 6.27
N ILE A 275 0.07 -13.15 5.76
CA ILE A 275 1.22 -13.54 6.58
C ILE A 275 1.90 -12.31 7.17
N GLY A 276 2.24 -11.35 6.33
CA GLY A 276 2.88 -10.10 6.75
C GLY A 276 1.98 -9.26 7.63
N TYR A 277 0.70 -9.15 7.27
CA TYR A 277 -0.25 -8.35 8.01
C TYR A 277 -0.52 -8.91 9.42
N ARG A 278 -0.71 -10.24 9.56
CA ARG A 278 -0.84 -10.88 10.88
C ARG A 278 0.35 -10.55 11.79
N TRP A 279 1.56 -10.68 11.27
CA TRP A 279 2.76 -10.35 12.04
C TRP A 279 2.78 -8.86 12.42
N LEU A 280 2.41 -7.94 11.52
CA LEU A 280 2.42 -6.49 11.79
C LEU A 280 1.41 -6.10 12.88
N VAL A 281 0.23 -6.72 12.92
CA VAL A 281 -0.80 -6.42 13.92
C VAL A 281 -0.70 -7.27 15.19
N GLY A 282 0.30 -8.13 15.28
CA GLY A 282 0.62 -8.90 16.50
C GLY A 282 -0.23 -10.15 16.70
N LEU A 283 -0.65 -10.82 15.62
CA LEU A 283 -1.45 -12.05 15.61
C LEU A 283 -0.60 -13.31 15.35
#